data_1dc2c90f9889c32138d8ce6678ad3860
#
_entry.id   1dc2c90f9889c32138d8ce6678ad3860
#
_cell.length_a   1.000
_cell.length_b   1.000
_cell.length_c   1.000
_cell.angle_alpha   90.00
_cell.angle_beta   90.00
_cell.angle_gamma   90.00
#
_symmetry.space_group_name_H-M   'P 1'
#
loop_
_entity.id
_entity.type
_entity.pdbx_description
1 polymer ?
#
loop_
_entity_poly.entity_id
_entity_poly.type
_entity_poly.pdbx_seq_one_letter_code
_entity_poly.pdbx_strand_id
1 'polypeptide(L)'
;MIAHICKTKGGTYKEQPVTEHLQNTAYIAERMGTAAGMRHLAFLAGILHDLGKMRKRFEAYIRRAFYERDSVQKEKINHSSAGAIYIYRKYYNGSPVQRLTAQIIAVAVLSHHGLNDCMTPDGTDRFHQRVDTAQGLDLEEVMDTLSQSSISDQTLDEPFAS
;
A
#
# COMPACT_ATOMS: atom_id res chain seq x y z
N MET A 1 0.56 -14.61 1.56
CA MET A 1 -0.32 -13.60 2.19
C MET A 1 -1.54 -13.34 1.33
N ILE A 2 -2.71 -13.07 1.96
CA ILE A 2 -4.01 -12.91 1.30
C ILE A 2 -4.45 -11.45 1.42
N ALA A 3 -4.86 -10.83 0.31
CA ALA A 3 -5.39 -9.48 0.27
C ALA A 3 -6.90 -9.44 0.49
N HIS A 4 -7.61 -10.38 -0.10
CA HIS A 4 -9.08 -10.45 -0.06
C HIS A 4 -9.58 -11.89 -0.01
N ILE A 5 -10.74 -12.08 0.63
CA ILE A 5 -11.51 -13.33 0.60
C ILE A 5 -12.93 -12.98 0.19
N CYS A 6 -13.46 -13.63 -0.84
CA CYS A 6 -14.82 -13.42 -1.29
C CYS A 6 -15.59 -14.76 -1.46
N LYS A 7 -16.91 -14.71 -1.28
CA LYS A 7 -17.79 -15.81 -1.59
C LYS A 7 -18.19 -15.76 -3.07
N THR A 8 -17.98 -16.83 -3.79
CA THR A 8 -18.39 -16.94 -5.19
C THR A 8 -19.90 -17.17 -5.33
N LYS A 9 -20.45 -16.95 -6.53
CA LYS A 9 -21.87 -17.24 -6.82
C LYS A 9 -22.23 -18.71 -6.60
N GLY A 10 -21.26 -19.63 -6.69
CA GLY A 10 -21.44 -21.06 -6.43
C GLY A 10 -21.29 -21.47 -4.97
N GLY A 11 -21.15 -20.51 -4.03
CA GLY A 11 -21.05 -20.77 -2.60
C GLY A 11 -19.64 -21.15 -2.11
N THR A 12 -18.68 -21.33 -3.01
CA THR A 12 -17.26 -21.54 -2.68
C THR A 12 -16.57 -20.23 -2.30
N TYR A 13 -15.41 -20.33 -1.70
CA TYR A 13 -14.60 -19.16 -1.34
C TYR A 13 -13.41 -19.01 -2.29
N LYS A 14 -13.09 -17.77 -2.66
CA LYS A 14 -11.89 -17.41 -3.43
C LYS A 14 -11.02 -16.48 -2.61
N GLU A 15 -9.76 -16.84 -2.48
CA GLU A 15 -8.72 -16.01 -1.87
C GLU A 15 -7.90 -15.33 -2.97
N GLN A 16 -7.63 -14.04 -2.82
CA GLN A 16 -6.74 -13.29 -3.70
C GLN A 16 -5.38 -13.07 -3.01
N PRO A 17 -4.27 -13.55 -3.58
CA PRO A 17 -2.94 -13.25 -3.07
C PRO A 17 -2.65 -11.75 -3.05
N VAL A 18 -1.86 -11.27 -2.07
CA VAL A 18 -1.46 -9.86 -1.99
C VAL A 18 -0.67 -9.45 -3.22
N THR A 19 0.26 -10.28 -3.70
CA THR A 19 1.05 -9.99 -4.91
C THR A 19 0.19 -9.79 -6.15
N GLU A 20 -0.80 -10.67 -6.36
CA GLU A 20 -1.76 -10.53 -7.47
C GLU A 20 -2.58 -9.24 -7.35
N HIS A 21 -3.04 -8.91 -6.14
CA HIS A 21 -3.79 -7.68 -5.87
C HIS A 21 -2.97 -6.43 -6.21
N LEU A 22 -1.74 -6.34 -5.71
CA LEU A 22 -0.85 -5.20 -5.92
C LEU A 22 -0.49 -5.05 -7.41
N GLN A 23 -0.12 -6.15 -8.09
CA GLN A 23 0.23 -6.12 -9.51
C GLN A 23 -0.96 -5.71 -10.38
N ASN A 24 -2.14 -6.28 -10.15
CA ASN A 24 -3.35 -5.93 -10.91
C ASN A 24 -3.71 -4.45 -10.73
N THR A 25 -3.64 -3.94 -9.49
CA THR A 25 -3.90 -2.52 -9.21
C THR A 25 -2.86 -1.63 -9.90
N ALA A 26 -1.59 -2.01 -9.87
CA ALA A 26 -0.52 -1.27 -10.53
C ALA A 26 -0.71 -1.19 -12.05
N TYR A 27 -1.05 -2.30 -12.71
CA TYR A 27 -1.32 -2.28 -14.15
C TYR A 27 -2.54 -1.44 -14.55
N ILE A 28 -3.59 -1.45 -13.73
CA ILE A 28 -4.75 -0.58 -13.95
C ILE A 28 -4.34 0.88 -13.78
N ALA A 29 -3.64 1.21 -12.70
CA ALA A 29 -3.17 2.57 -12.42
C ALA A 29 -2.21 3.08 -13.51
N GLU A 30 -1.28 2.24 -13.98
CA GLU A 30 -0.37 2.52 -15.09
C GLU A 30 -1.11 2.95 -16.36
N ARG A 31 -2.13 2.18 -16.75
CA ARG A 31 -2.94 2.48 -17.93
C ARG A 31 -3.67 3.80 -17.79
N MET A 32 -4.23 4.09 -16.62
CA MET A 32 -4.92 5.35 -16.35
C MET A 32 -3.93 6.52 -16.30
N GLY A 33 -2.76 6.33 -15.69
CA GLY A 33 -1.70 7.34 -15.57
C GLY A 33 -1.04 7.70 -16.90
N THR A 34 -1.08 6.81 -17.89
CA THR A 34 -0.48 7.02 -19.21
C THR A 34 -1.06 8.26 -19.92
N ALA A 35 -2.37 8.47 -19.83
CA ALA A 35 -3.03 9.62 -20.43
C ALA A 35 -2.60 10.97 -19.82
N ALA A 36 -2.14 10.95 -18.56
CA ALA A 36 -1.65 12.13 -17.83
C ALA A 36 -0.12 12.26 -17.88
N GLY A 37 0.59 11.40 -18.61
CA GLY A 37 2.08 11.36 -18.59
C GLY A 37 2.69 10.86 -17.27
N MET A 38 1.88 10.21 -16.41
CA MET A 38 2.27 9.77 -15.07
C MET A 38 2.34 8.23 -14.96
N ARG A 39 2.62 7.55 -16.06
CA ARG A 39 2.57 6.09 -16.19
C ARG A 39 3.30 5.39 -15.03
N HIS A 40 4.59 5.69 -14.85
CA HIS A 40 5.44 5.02 -13.86
C HIS A 40 5.08 5.40 -12.42
N LEU A 41 4.72 6.67 -12.18
CA LEU A 41 4.26 7.12 -10.86
C LEU A 41 2.97 6.41 -10.43
N ALA A 42 2.02 6.28 -11.36
CA ALA A 42 0.75 5.60 -11.11
C ALA A 42 0.95 4.09 -10.87
N PHE A 43 1.83 3.44 -11.66
CA PHE A 43 2.21 2.05 -11.46
C PHE A 43 2.76 1.85 -10.04
N LEU A 44 3.74 2.67 -9.64
CA LEU A 44 4.39 2.55 -8.34
C LEU A 44 3.41 2.84 -7.19
N ALA A 45 2.54 3.83 -7.31
CA ALA A 45 1.49 4.07 -6.33
C ALA A 45 0.56 2.85 -6.20
N GLY A 46 0.23 2.19 -7.31
CA GLY A 46 -0.56 0.96 -7.34
C GLY A 46 0.12 -0.23 -6.66
N ILE A 47 1.43 -0.41 -6.83
CA ILE A 47 2.19 -1.44 -6.10
C ILE A 47 2.21 -1.17 -4.60
N LEU A 48 2.36 0.08 -4.20
CA LEU A 48 2.61 0.45 -2.82
C LEU A 48 1.34 0.63 -1.97
N HIS A 49 0.14 0.84 -2.58
CA HIS A 49 -1.05 1.30 -1.87
C HIS A 49 -1.43 0.41 -0.67
N ASP A 50 -1.32 -0.89 -0.83
CA ASP A 50 -1.72 -1.90 0.16
C ASP A 50 -0.55 -2.81 0.58
N LEU A 51 0.69 -2.33 0.48
CA LEU A 51 1.89 -3.10 0.82
C LEU A 51 1.85 -3.63 2.27
N GLY A 52 1.21 -2.90 3.17
CA GLY A 52 1.01 -3.34 4.56
C GLY A 52 0.14 -4.60 4.73
N LYS A 53 -0.52 -5.08 3.67
CA LYS A 53 -1.19 -6.38 3.66
C LYS A 53 -0.21 -7.57 3.62
N MET A 54 1.08 -7.32 3.34
CA MET A 54 2.15 -8.33 3.37
C MET A 54 2.60 -8.71 4.77
N ARG A 55 1.70 -8.69 5.77
CA ARG A 55 1.99 -9.04 7.16
C ARG A 55 1.12 -10.21 7.62
N LYS A 56 1.70 -11.12 8.41
CA LYS A 56 0.98 -12.26 9.01
C LYS A 56 -0.22 -11.79 9.85
N ARG A 57 -0.04 -10.67 10.59
CA ARG A 57 -1.12 -10.07 11.38
C ARG A 57 -2.31 -9.65 10.51
N PHE A 58 -2.06 -9.09 9.31
CA PHE A 58 -3.15 -8.73 8.39
C PHE A 58 -3.86 -9.96 7.84
N GLU A 59 -3.11 -11.00 7.45
CA GLU A 59 -3.71 -12.26 6.99
C GLU A 59 -4.56 -12.91 8.08
N ALA A 60 -4.06 -12.98 9.31
CA ALA A 60 -4.83 -13.51 10.44
C ALA A 60 -6.11 -12.70 10.71
N TYR A 61 -6.04 -11.37 10.58
CA TYR A 61 -7.19 -10.49 10.71
C TYR A 61 -8.24 -10.77 9.63
N ILE A 62 -7.84 -10.82 8.34
CA ILE A 62 -8.81 -10.97 7.25
C ILE A 62 -9.50 -12.36 7.28
N ARG A 63 -8.74 -13.41 7.68
CA ARG A 63 -9.32 -14.75 7.89
C ARG A 63 -10.33 -14.73 9.01
N ARG A 64 -10.02 -14.16 10.18
CA ARG A 64 -10.97 -14.03 11.30
C ARG A 64 -12.19 -13.20 10.90
N ALA A 65 -11.99 -12.03 10.29
CA ALA A 65 -13.08 -11.16 9.86
C ALA A 65 -14.01 -11.82 8.85
N PHE A 66 -13.52 -12.78 8.08
CA PHE A 66 -14.32 -13.50 7.10
C PHE A 66 -15.06 -14.71 7.69
N TYR A 67 -14.38 -15.53 8.51
CA TYR A 67 -14.92 -16.79 9.02
C TYR A 67 -15.64 -16.65 10.38
N GLU A 68 -15.30 -15.63 11.18
CA GLU A 68 -15.77 -15.43 12.55
C GLU A 68 -16.52 -14.09 12.71
N ARG A 69 -17.39 -13.75 11.76
CA ARG A 69 -18.05 -12.43 11.62
C ARG A 69 -18.72 -11.90 12.89
N ASP A 70 -19.27 -12.79 13.72
CA ASP A 70 -20.07 -12.41 14.89
C ASP A 70 -19.22 -12.25 16.18
N SER A 71 -17.96 -12.69 16.19
CA SER A 71 -17.09 -12.71 17.37
C SER A 71 -15.96 -11.68 17.37
N VAL A 72 -15.71 -11.02 16.24
CA VAL A 72 -14.55 -10.15 16.09
C VAL A 72 -14.90 -8.71 16.42
N GLN A 73 -14.35 -8.20 17.55
CA GLN A 73 -14.15 -6.76 17.68
C GLN A 73 -13.41 -6.28 16.44
N LYS A 74 -13.94 -5.28 15.75
CA LYS A 74 -13.35 -4.70 14.52
C LYS A 74 -12.04 -4.00 14.86
N GLU A 75 -10.98 -4.78 15.08
CA GLU A 75 -9.63 -4.26 15.18
C GLU A 75 -9.25 -3.66 13.80
N LYS A 76 -9.12 -2.35 13.73
CA LYS A 76 -8.71 -1.69 12.49
C LYS A 76 -7.19 -1.84 12.32
N ILE A 77 -6.76 -2.77 11.47
CA ILE A 77 -5.35 -2.94 11.14
C ILE A 77 -4.97 -1.93 10.05
N ASN A 78 -4.03 -1.04 10.38
CA ASN A 78 -3.47 -0.12 9.41
C ASN A 78 -2.62 -0.90 8.39
N HIS A 79 -3.06 -0.95 7.14
CA HIS A 79 -2.38 -1.60 6.02
C HIS A 79 -1.99 -0.63 4.91
N SER A 80 -2.56 0.59 4.93
CA SER A 80 -2.42 1.58 3.87
C SER A 80 -1.19 2.49 4.03
N SER A 81 -0.50 2.48 5.17
CA SER A 81 0.62 3.41 5.40
C SER A 81 1.99 2.83 5.06
N ALA A 82 2.16 1.51 5.04
CA ALA A 82 3.47 0.88 4.92
C ALA A 82 4.22 1.29 3.64
N GLY A 83 3.55 1.25 2.48
CA GLY A 83 4.16 1.63 1.21
C GLY A 83 4.54 3.11 1.13
N ALA A 84 3.71 3.99 1.69
CA ALA A 84 4.01 5.42 1.77
C ALA A 84 5.23 5.70 2.64
N ILE A 85 5.29 5.08 3.82
CA ILE A 85 6.42 5.24 4.75
C ILE A 85 7.71 4.69 4.15
N TYR A 86 7.64 3.53 3.47
CA TYR A 86 8.78 2.95 2.78
C TYR A 86 9.38 3.93 1.78
N ILE A 87 8.58 4.41 0.83
CA ILE A 87 9.06 5.28 -0.25
C ILE A 87 9.52 6.64 0.27
N TYR A 88 8.79 7.20 1.23
CA TYR A 88 9.14 8.48 1.83
C TYR A 88 10.49 8.40 2.57
N ARG A 89 10.70 7.41 3.43
CA ARG A 89 11.95 7.25 4.17
C ARG A 89 13.15 6.97 3.27
N LYS A 90 12.95 6.20 2.20
CA LYS A 90 14.03 5.82 1.28
C LYS A 90 14.52 6.98 0.43
N TYR A 91 13.63 7.88 -0.03
CA TYR A 91 13.97 8.86 -1.06
C TYR A 91 13.77 10.33 -0.68
N TYR A 92 13.13 10.63 0.45
CA TYR A 92 12.86 12.02 0.84
C TYR A 92 14.12 12.85 1.05
N ASN A 93 15.22 12.24 1.52
CA ASN A 93 16.50 12.90 1.73
C ASN A 93 17.43 12.86 0.50
N GLY A 94 16.94 12.36 -0.62
CA GLY A 94 17.68 12.32 -1.89
C GLY A 94 17.68 13.65 -2.65
N SER A 95 17.86 13.58 -3.97
CA SER A 95 17.80 14.75 -4.85
C SER A 95 16.43 15.45 -4.78
N PRO A 96 16.32 16.74 -5.22
CA PRO A 96 15.02 17.43 -5.26
C PRO A 96 13.94 16.68 -6.03
N VAL A 97 14.31 15.99 -7.12
CA VAL A 97 13.40 15.19 -7.94
C VAL A 97 12.95 13.95 -7.16
N GLN A 98 13.87 13.23 -6.55
CA GLN A 98 13.56 12.06 -5.72
C GLN A 98 12.63 12.44 -4.56
N ARG A 99 12.90 13.54 -3.89
CA ARG A 99 12.07 14.07 -2.79
C ARG A 99 10.64 14.34 -3.26
N LEU A 100 10.48 15.10 -4.36
CA LEU A 100 9.17 15.44 -4.89
C LEU A 100 8.40 14.17 -5.31
N THR A 101 9.08 13.27 -6.01
CA THR A 101 8.50 11.99 -6.45
C THR A 101 8.02 11.16 -5.26
N ALA A 102 8.87 11.04 -4.21
CA ALA A 102 8.50 10.30 -2.99
C ALA A 102 7.29 10.92 -2.27
N GLN A 103 7.22 12.26 -2.21
CA GLN A 103 6.07 12.96 -1.62
C GLN A 103 4.78 12.71 -2.40
N ILE A 104 4.81 12.84 -3.73
CA ILE A 104 3.63 12.62 -4.58
C ILE A 104 3.10 11.19 -4.40
N ILE A 105 3.98 10.19 -4.45
CA ILE A 105 3.60 8.79 -4.30
C ILE A 105 3.09 8.53 -2.88
N ALA A 106 3.78 9.02 -1.85
CA ALA A 106 3.38 8.81 -0.46
C ALA A 106 2.00 9.42 -0.16
N VAL A 107 1.71 10.63 -0.69
CA VAL A 107 0.38 11.25 -0.56
C VAL A 107 -0.68 10.40 -1.27
N ALA A 108 -0.43 9.97 -2.51
CA ALA A 108 -1.37 9.12 -3.25
C ALA A 108 -1.67 7.81 -2.50
N VAL A 109 -0.63 7.15 -1.98
CA VAL A 109 -0.75 5.90 -1.22
C VAL A 109 -1.50 6.12 0.10
N LEU A 110 -1.18 7.17 0.86
CA LEU A 110 -1.87 7.46 2.13
C LEU A 110 -3.34 7.84 1.94
N SER A 111 -3.68 8.44 0.79
CA SER A 111 -5.01 8.99 0.50
C SER A 111 -5.92 8.03 -0.26
N HIS A 112 -5.49 6.81 -0.58
CA HIS A 112 -6.28 5.92 -1.45
C HIS A 112 -7.62 5.46 -0.84
N HIS A 113 -7.79 5.56 0.47
CA HIS A 113 -9.07 5.37 1.16
C HIS A 113 -9.89 6.65 1.31
N GLY A 114 -9.24 7.84 1.23
CA GLY A 114 -9.92 9.13 1.33
C GLY A 114 -8.94 10.30 1.33
N LEU A 115 -9.32 11.39 0.66
CA LEU A 115 -8.46 12.58 0.53
C LEU A 115 -8.11 13.20 1.89
N ASN A 116 -8.99 13.10 2.88
CA ASN A 116 -8.76 13.62 4.24
C ASN A 116 -7.76 12.78 5.06
N ASP A 117 -7.25 11.68 4.50
CA ASP A 117 -6.27 10.83 5.18
C ASP A 117 -4.87 11.46 5.26
N CYS A 118 -4.59 12.49 4.45
CA CYS A 118 -3.34 13.25 4.51
C CYS A 118 -3.52 14.65 5.11
N MET A 119 -4.63 15.32 4.81
CA MET A 119 -4.93 16.66 5.32
C MET A 119 -6.42 16.79 5.60
N THR A 120 -6.77 17.26 6.78
CA THR A 120 -8.16 17.48 7.15
C THR A 120 -8.63 18.86 6.69
N PRO A 121 -9.97 19.10 6.59
CA PRO A 121 -10.50 20.40 6.21
C PRO A 121 -10.10 21.56 7.14
N ASP A 122 -9.77 21.26 8.39
CA ASP A 122 -9.25 22.22 9.38
C ASP A 122 -7.74 22.48 9.26
N GLY A 123 -7.07 21.87 8.25
CA GLY A 123 -5.64 22.05 8.00
C GLY A 123 -4.73 21.17 8.86
N THR A 124 -5.27 20.21 9.61
CA THR A 124 -4.43 19.29 10.39
C THR A 124 -3.60 18.41 9.47
N ASP A 125 -2.28 18.43 9.65
CA ASP A 125 -1.30 17.61 8.91
C ASP A 125 -1.31 16.16 9.40
N ARG A 126 -2.13 15.34 8.78
CA ARG A 126 -2.16 13.89 9.03
C ARG A 126 -1.06 13.13 8.29
N PHE A 127 -0.49 13.72 7.25
CA PHE A 127 0.58 13.07 6.49
C PHE A 127 1.78 12.79 7.38
N HIS A 128 2.34 13.83 8.01
CA HIS A 128 3.51 13.65 8.89
C HIS A 128 3.17 12.81 10.12
N GLN A 129 1.99 13.00 10.71
CA GLN A 129 1.55 12.13 11.82
C GLN A 129 1.59 10.65 11.45
N ARG A 130 1.17 10.28 10.23
CA ARG A 130 1.18 8.87 9.77
C ARG A 130 2.55 8.37 9.38
N VAL A 131 3.40 9.23 8.77
CA VAL A 131 4.76 8.87 8.37
C VAL A 131 5.68 8.74 9.57
N ASP A 132 5.53 9.60 10.58
CA ASP A 132 6.37 9.62 11.77
C ASP A 132 5.96 8.53 12.78
N THR A 133 4.67 8.18 12.85
CA THR A 133 4.13 7.16 13.76
C THR A 133 4.21 5.74 13.20
N ALA A 134 5.31 5.36 12.58
CA ALA A 134 5.49 4.02 12.01
C ALA A 134 5.50 2.87 13.05
N GLN A 135 5.24 3.16 14.32
CA GLN A 135 5.16 2.16 15.39
C GLN A 135 4.06 1.14 15.08
N GLY A 136 4.42 -0.15 15.11
CA GLY A 136 3.51 -1.28 14.89
C GLY A 136 3.17 -1.55 13.42
N LEU A 137 3.89 -0.97 12.47
CA LEU A 137 3.70 -1.25 11.04
C LEU A 137 4.54 -2.43 10.54
N ASP A 138 5.45 -2.96 11.37
CA ASP A 138 6.30 -4.12 11.04
C ASP A 138 6.89 -4.02 9.61
N LEU A 139 7.50 -2.86 9.29
CA LEU A 139 8.05 -2.60 7.96
C LEU A 139 9.11 -3.61 7.55
N GLU A 140 9.87 -4.13 8.52
CA GLU A 140 10.86 -5.18 8.29
C GLU A 140 10.18 -6.45 7.76
N GLU A 141 9.11 -6.93 8.40
CA GLU A 141 8.33 -8.07 7.91
C GLU A 141 7.75 -7.82 6.51
N VAL A 142 7.27 -6.60 6.25
CA VAL A 142 6.75 -6.21 4.92
C VAL A 142 7.84 -6.32 3.87
N MET A 143 9.02 -5.80 4.13
CA MET A 143 10.14 -5.78 3.20
C MET A 143 10.71 -7.19 2.97
N ASP A 144 10.80 -8.00 4.02
CA ASP A 144 11.22 -9.40 3.92
C ASP A 144 10.24 -10.21 3.05
N THR A 145 8.92 -10.00 3.27
CA THR A 145 7.90 -10.67 2.46
C THR A 145 7.93 -10.20 1.01
N LEU A 146 8.16 -8.91 0.78
CA LEU A 146 8.28 -8.31 -0.56
C LEU A 146 9.48 -8.89 -1.32
N SER A 147 10.64 -8.98 -0.67
CA SER A 147 11.88 -9.51 -1.27
C SER A 147 11.77 -10.97 -1.71
N GLN A 148 10.90 -11.73 -1.04
CA GLN A 148 10.59 -13.13 -1.39
C GLN A 148 9.45 -13.26 -2.41
N SER A 149 8.87 -12.14 -2.85
CA SER A 149 7.74 -12.12 -3.78
C SER A 149 8.18 -11.97 -5.24
N SER A 150 7.22 -12.02 -6.16
CA SER A 150 7.44 -11.72 -7.58
C SER A 150 7.59 -10.21 -7.88
N ILE A 151 7.46 -9.35 -6.89
CA ILE A 151 7.65 -7.90 -7.01
C ILE A 151 9.10 -7.61 -6.63
N SER A 152 9.94 -7.26 -7.61
CA SER A 152 11.36 -6.98 -7.37
C SER A 152 11.59 -5.57 -6.83
N ASP A 153 12.66 -5.40 -6.04
CA ASP A 153 13.12 -4.08 -5.59
C ASP A 153 13.43 -3.15 -6.79
N GLN A 154 13.96 -3.71 -7.88
CA GLN A 154 14.23 -2.96 -9.11
C GLN A 154 12.96 -2.28 -9.66
N THR A 155 11.81 -2.95 -9.59
CA THR A 155 10.50 -2.38 -9.99
C THR A 155 10.13 -1.16 -9.16
N LEU A 156 10.51 -1.15 -7.87
CA LEU A 156 10.23 -0.03 -6.97
C LEU A 156 11.21 1.14 -7.13
N ASP A 157 12.42 0.86 -7.57
CA ASP A 157 13.52 1.84 -7.65
C ASP A 157 13.62 2.50 -9.05
N GLU A 158 13.09 1.87 -10.09
CA GLU A 158 13.18 2.37 -11.47
C GLU A 158 12.76 3.84 -11.63
N PRO A 159 11.64 4.33 -11.04
CA PRO A 159 11.24 5.73 -11.17
C PRO A 159 12.19 6.74 -10.49
N PHE A 160 13.14 6.27 -9.69
CA PHE A 160 14.10 7.09 -8.95
C PHE A 160 15.54 6.99 -9.49
N ALA A 161 15.76 6.17 -10.53
CA ALA A 161 17.08 5.88 -11.09
C ALA A 161 17.66 7.00 -11.99
N SER A 162 16.89 8.08 -12.24
CA SER A 162 17.26 9.22 -13.10
C SER A 162 17.75 10.42 -12.33
#